data_72a17f9a8477fe4954ae4b26d0bc3b97
#
_entry.id   72a17f9a8477fe4954ae4b26d0bc3b97
#
_cell.length_a   1.000
_cell.length_b   1.000
_cell.length_c   1.000
_cell.angle_alpha   90.00
_cell.angle_beta   90.00
_cell.angle_gamma   90.00
#
_symmetry.space_group_name_H-M   'P 1'
#
loop_
_entity.id
_entity.type
_entity.pdbx_description
1 polymer ?
#
loop_
_entity_poly.entity_id
_entity_poly.type
_entity_poly.pdbx_seq_one_letter_code
_entity_poly.pdbx_strand_id
1 'polypeptide(L)'
;MMLEDRNTVERRFACLVDDLDPGSSMTLDGDPPVALYRNDAGEFYATADSCTHEQWSLGEDSDLEGNEVTCPLHLARFDIQTGEALCFPATVALRTMAVDVDEDGKVYVVC
;
A
#
# COMPACT_ATOMS: atom_id res chain seq x y z
N MET A 1 32.74 5.10 -3.90
CA MET A 1 32.20 4.92 -3.67
C MET A 1 31.56 4.61 -3.25
N MET A 2 31.29 4.44 -3.31
CA MET A 2 30.52 4.30 -3.07
C MET A 2 29.91 3.91 -2.35
N LEU A 3 29.70 3.77 -2.14
CA LEU A 3 29.04 3.49 -1.59
C LEU A 3 28.27 3.44 -1.07
N GLU A 4 28.51 3.50 -0.65
CA GLU A 4 27.55 3.90 -0.21
C GLU A 4 26.13 3.74 -0.53
N ASP A 5 25.77 3.52 -1.38
CA ASP A 5 24.47 3.44 -1.99
C ASP A 5 23.59 2.34 -1.55
N ARG A 6 24.09 1.34 -0.96
CA ARG A 6 23.24 0.25 -0.46
C ARG A 6 22.35 0.70 0.66
N ASN A 7 22.62 1.85 1.20
CA ASN A 7 21.74 2.43 2.22
C ASN A 7 20.77 3.42 1.63
N THR A 8 20.82 3.61 0.31
CA THR A 8 19.92 4.52 -0.36
C THR A 8 18.54 3.89 -0.45
N VAL A 9 17.57 4.60 0.04
CA VAL A 9 16.19 4.16 -0.03
C VAL A 9 15.62 4.65 -1.35
N GLU A 10 15.00 3.74 -2.09
CA GLU A 10 14.38 4.08 -3.36
C GLU A 10 13.04 4.73 -3.13
N ARG A 11 12.86 5.90 -3.71
CA ARG A 11 11.57 6.60 -3.68
C ARG A 11 10.96 6.51 -5.06
N ARG A 12 9.78 5.92 -5.14
CA ARG A 12 9.08 5.76 -6.40
C ARG A 12 7.87 6.69 -6.41
N PHE A 13 7.81 7.56 -7.42
CA PHE A 13 6.67 8.44 -7.57
C PHE A 13 5.41 7.61 -7.86
N ALA A 14 4.37 7.85 -7.09
CA ALA A 14 3.10 7.14 -7.25
C ALA A 14 2.05 8.00 -7.92
N CYS A 15 1.76 9.16 -7.35
CA CYS A 15 0.69 10.03 -7.86
C CYS A 15 0.77 11.37 -7.15
N LEU A 16 -0.09 12.30 -7.57
CA LEU A 16 -0.33 13.52 -6.81
C LEU A 16 -1.39 13.25 -5.74
N VAL A 17 -1.36 14.02 -4.67
CA VAL A 17 -2.33 13.85 -3.57
C VAL A 17 -3.76 13.83 -4.10
N ASP A 18 -4.08 14.73 -5.04
CA ASP A 18 -5.44 14.83 -5.55
C ASP A 18 -5.81 13.74 -6.56
N ASP A 19 -4.85 12.91 -6.95
CA ASP A 19 -5.12 11.81 -7.89
C ASP A 19 -5.78 10.61 -7.21
N LEU A 20 -5.74 10.54 -5.89
CA LEU A 20 -6.31 9.43 -5.14
C LEU A 20 -7.24 9.98 -4.07
N ASP A 21 -8.52 9.71 -4.20
CA ASP A 21 -9.52 10.20 -3.25
C ASP A 21 -9.42 9.50 -1.90
N PRO A 22 -9.78 10.19 -0.79
CA PRO A 22 -9.90 9.51 0.49
C PRO A 22 -10.83 8.30 0.39
N GLY A 23 -10.44 7.21 1.01
CA GLY A 23 -11.21 5.97 0.95
C GLY A 23 -10.94 5.13 -0.28
N SER A 24 -9.92 5.46 -1.06
CA SER A 24 -9.59 4.77 -2.32
C SER A 24 -8.21 4.13 -2.27
N SER A 25 -7.95 3.28 -3.24
CA SER A 25 -6.65 2.64 -3.41
C SER A 25 -6.28 2.56 -4.89
N MET A 26 -5.00 2.34 -5.14
CA MET A 26 -4.48 2.15 -6.49
C MET A 26 -3.27 1.23 -6.44
N THR A 27 -2.96 0.62 -7.59
CA THR A 27 -1.76 -0.19 -7.71
C THR A 27 -0.67 0.59 -8.41
N LEU A 28 0.51 0.59 -7.81
CA LEU A 28 1.71 1.12 -8.43
C LEU A 28 2.47 -0.05 -9.01
N ASP A 29 2.58 -0.07 -10.34
CA ASP A 29 3.26 -1.15 -11.04
C ASP A 29 4.74 -1.18 -10.67
N GLY A 30 5.27 -2.35 -10.64
CA GLY A 30 6.67 -2.56 -10.30
C GLY A 30 6.93 -4.01 -9.99
N ASP A 31 8.13 -4.27 -9.49
CA ASP A 31 8.55 -5.63 -9.16
C ASP A 31 9.11 -5.63 -7.74
N PRO A 32 8.28 -5.97 -6.78
CA PRO A 32 6.86 -6.34 -6.87
C PRO A 32 5.95 -5.11 -6.94
N PRO A 33 4.71 -5.27 -7.38
CA PRO A 33 3.76 -4.15 -7.37
C PRO A 33 3.35 -3.78 -5.96
N VAL A 34 2.94 -2.53 -5.78
CA VAL A 34 2.61 -1.96 -4.48
C VAL A 34 1.19 -1.43 -4.52
N ALA A 35 0.42 -1.70 -3.47
CA ALA A 35 -0.89 -1.10 -3.28
C ALA A 35 -0.72 0.17 -2.45
N LEU A 36 -1.26 1.28 -2.95
CA LEU A 36 -1.28 2.55 -2.26
C LEU A 36 -2.70 2.83 -1.83
N TYR A 37 -2.88 3.15 -0.56
CA TYR A 37 -4.20 3.42 0.01
C TYR A 37 -4.24 4.84 0.56
N ARG A 38 -5.41 5.47 0.45
CA ARG A 38 -5.68 6.71 1.13
C ARG A 38 -6.92 6.50 1.99
N ASN A 39 -6.77 6.60 3.30
CA ASN A 39 -7.90 6.35 4.20
C ASN A 39 -8.85 7.55 4.24
N ASP A 40 -9.94 7.43 4.99
CA ASP A 40 -10.96 8.48 5.08
C ASP A 40 -10.43 9.76 5.70
N ALA A 41 -9.38 9.66 6.50
CA ALA A 41 -8.74 10.84 7.10
C ALA A 41 -7.76 11.53 6.13
N GLY A 42 -7.57 10.97 4.93
CA GLY A 42 -6.67 11.54 3.94
C GLY A 42 -5.22 11.09 4.08
N GLU A 43 -4.94 10.14 4.94
CA GLU A 43 -3.59 9.62 5.17
C GLU A 43 -3.26 8.53 4.17
N PHE A 44 -1.99 8.45 3.78
CA PHE A 44 -1.53 7.49 2.78
C PHE A 44 -0.75 6.35 3.43
N TYR A 45 -1.00 5.14 2.96
CA TYR A 45 -0.29 3.93 3.38
C TYR A 45 -0.03 3.04 2.18
N ALA A 46 0.99 2.21 2.26
CA ALA A 46 1.36 1.31 1.16
C ALA A 46 1.71 -0.06 1.69
N THR A 47 1.28 -1.08 0.96
CA THR A 47 1.62 -2.47 1.23
C THR A 47 1.98 -3.16 -0.07
N ALA A 48 2.52 -4.37 0.02
CA ALA A 48 2.61 -5.22 -1.16
C ALA A 48 1.21 -5.37 -1.73
N ASP A 49 1.09 -5.36 -3.05
CA ASP A 49 -0.21 -5.37 -3.73
C ASP A 49 -0.88 -6.73 -3.67
N SER A 50 -0.10 -7.80 -3.67
CA SER A 50 -0.66 -9.15 -3.69
C SER A 50 -1.14 -9.57 -2.32
N CYS A 51 -2.41 -9.96 -2.23
CA CYS A 51 -2.96 -10.52 -1.01
C CYS A 51 -2.18 -11.78 -0.62
N THR A 52 -1.80 -11.90 0.66
CA THR A 52 -0.99 -13.04 1.11
C THR A 52 -1.75 -14.36 1.08
N HIS A 53 -3.08 -14.29 1.08
CA HIS A 53 -3.93 -15.48 1.00
C HIS A 53 -4.04 -15.99 -0.43
N GLU A 54 -4.16 -15.07 -1.40
CA GLU A 54 -4.34 -15.37 -2.80
C GLU A 54 -3.60 -14.36 -3.64
N GLN A 55 -3.33 -14.70 -4.90
CA GLN A 55 -2.79 -13.72 -5.84
C GLN A 55 -3.91 -12.81 -6.30
N TRP A 56 -4.08 -11.72 -5.62
CA TRP A 56 -5.14 -10.75 -5.89
C TRP A 56 -4.59 -9.35 -5.68
N SER A 57 -4.89 -8.45 -6.60
CA SER A 57 -4.42 -7.07 -6.50
C SER A 57 -5.28 -6.28 -5.53
N LEU A 58 -4.73 -5.96 -4.37
CA LEU A 58 -5.45 -5.18 -3.35
C LEU A 58 -5.60 -3.72 -3.76
N GLY A 59 -4.68 -3.21 -4.56
CA GLY A 59 -4.76 -1.84 -5.01
C GLY A 59 -5.86 -1.63 -6.04
N GLU A 60 -6.13 -2.64 -6.88
CA GLU A 60 -7.10 -2.51 -7.95
C GLU A 60 -8.50 -2.91 -7.53
N ASP A 61 -8.63 -3.88 -6.65
CA ASP A 61 -9.93 -4.39 -6.28
C ASP A 61 -9.94 -4.89 -4.85
N SER A 62 -10.36 -4.04 -3.95
CA SER A 62 -10.49 -4.36 -2.54
C SER A 62 -11.45 -3.36 -1.92
N ASP A 63 -11.92 -3.67 -0.72
CA ASP A 63 -12.74 -2.74 0.04
C ASP A 63 -11.87 -2.11 1.11
N LEU A 64 -11.74 -0.80 1.08
CA LEU A 64 -11.00 -0.06 2.08
C LEU A 64 -11.99 0.65 2.99
N GLU A 65 -11.92 0.35 4.29
CA GLU A 65 -12.78 0.97 5.28
C GLU A 65 -11.91 1.36 6.48
N GLY A 66 -11.78 2.66 6.71
CA GLY A 66 -10.84 3.15 7.70
C GLY A 66 -9.44 2.73 7.36
N ASN A 67 -8.81 1.95 8.24
CA ASN A 67 -7.46 1.43 8.02
C ASN A 67 -7.45 -0.06 7.73
N GLU A 68 -8.60 -0.62 7.35
CA GLU A 68 -8.71 -2.04 7.03
C GLU A 68 -9.03 -2.23 5.56
N VAL A 69 -8.26 -3.09 4.91
CA VAL A 69 -8.51 -3.49 3.53
C VAL A 69 -9.00 -4.93 3.52
N THR A 70 -10.08 -5.18 2.76
CA THR A 70 -10.67 -6.51 2.64
C THR A 70 -10.46 -7.01 1.23
N CYS A 71 -9.82 -8.17 1.11
CA CYS A 71 -9.70 -8.87 -0.16
C CYS A 71 -11.07 -9.49 -0.48
N PRO A 72 -11.66 -9.22 -1.66
CA PRO A 72 -13.00 -9.73 -1.95
C PRO A 72 -13.04 -11.24 -2.14
N LEU A 73 -11.88 -11.88 -2.33
CA LEU A 73 -11.81 -13.34 -2.38
C LEU A 73 -11.85 -13.88 -0.97
N HIS A 74 -12.81 -14.42 -0.44
CA HIS A 74 -12.90 -15.03 0.89
C HIS A 74 -12.85 -14.05 2.06
N LEU A 75 -12.89 -12.73 1.79
CA LEU A 75 -13.00 -11.70 2.83
C LEU A 75 -11.84 -11.64 3.83
N ALA A 76 -10.64 -11.94 3.37
CA ALA A 76 -9.44 -11.76 4.18
C ALA A 76 -9.22 -10.27 4.44
N ARG A 77 -8.90 -9.89 5.69
CA ARG A 77 -8.72 -8.49 6.06
C ARG A 77 -7.34 -8.22 6.62
N PHE A 78 -6.83 -7.03 6.32
CA PHE A 78 -5.50 -6.60 6.75
C PHE A 78 -5.57 -5.16 7.24
N ASP A 79 -4.69 -4.84 8.19
CA ASP A 79 -4.47 -3.47 8.63
C ASP A 79 -3.47 -2.83 7.66
N ILE A 80 -3.84 -1.72 7.01
CA ILE A 80 -2.95 -1.11 6.02
C ILE A 80 -1.80 -0.35 6.66
N GLN A 81 -1.88 -0.01 7.94
CA GLN A 81 -0.80 0.67 8.65
C GLN A 81 0.31 -0.28 9.05
N THR A 82 -0.04 -1.48 9.48
CA THR A 82 0.92 -2.46 10.01
C THR A 82 1.12 -3.67 9.10
N GLY A 83 0.18 -3.90 8.19
CA GLY A 83 0.17 -5.09 7.35
C GLY A 83 -0.41 -6.31 8.03
N GLU A 84 -0.80 -6.20 9.29
CA GLU A 84 -1.26 -7.33 10.08
C GLU A 84 -2.49 -8.00 9.49
N ALA A 85 -2.48 -9.33 9.42
CA ALA A 85 -3.65 -10.09 9.02
C ALA A 85 -4.65 -10.09 10.17
N LEU A 86 -5.85 -9.55 9.92
CA LEU A 86 -6.84 -9.30 10.97
C LEU A 86 -7.85 -10.43 11.11
N CYS A 87 -8.06 -11.22 10.08
CA CYS A 87 -8.99 -12.32 10.18
C CYS A 87 -8.67 -13.40 9.17
N PHE A 88 -9.12 -14.60 9.51
CA PHE A 88 -9.02 -15.75 8.63
C PHE A 88 -9.80 -15.49 7.33
N PRO A 89 -9.36 -15.94 6.17
CA PRO A 89 -8.26 -16.91 5.98
C PRO A 89 -6.88 -16.30 5.88
N ALA A 90 -6.70 -14.99 6.02
CA ALA A 90 -5.38 -14.39 6.00
C ALA A 90 -4.65 -14.68 7.31
N THR A 91 -3.46 -15.27 7.21
CA THR A 91 -2.64 -15.59 8.37
C THR A 91 -1.24 -15.02 8.28
N VAL A 92 -0.88 -14.49 7.10
CA VAL A 92 0.44 -13.91 6.86
C VAL A 92 0.28 -12.41 6.62
N ALA A 93 1.06 -11.61 7.35
CA ALA A 93 1.00 -10.16 7.24
C ALA A 93 1.45 -9.70 5.85
N LEU A 94 0.89 -8.57 5.40
CA LEU A 94 1.36 -7.89 4.20
C LEU A 94 2.64 -7.12 4.54
N ARG A 95 3.57 -7.09 3.60
CA ARG A 95 4.73 -6.22 3.74
C ARG A 95 4.28 -4.77 3.56
N THR A 96 4.71 -3.89 4.44
CA THR A 96 4.38 -2.47 4.35
C THR A 96 5.58 -1.68 3.83
N MET A 97 5.29 -0.56 3.17
CA MET A 97 6.29 0.39 2.74
C MET A 97 5.89 1.77 3.26
N ALA A 98 6.88 2.60 3.52
CA ALA A 98 6.60 3.97 3.95
C ALA A 98 6.11 4.80 2.78
N VAL A 99 5.32 5.82 3.07
CA VAL A 99 4.83 6.77 2.07
C VAL A 99 5.30 8.14 2.47
N ASP A 100 5.78 8.89 1.49
CA ASP A 100 6.30 10.23 1.70
C ASP A 100 5.54 11.18 0.77
N VAL A 101 5.04 12.29 1.30
CA VAL A 101 4.33 13.30 0.52
C VAL A 101 5.13 14.58 0.62
N ASP A 102 5.53 15.15 -0.51
CA ASP A 102 6.35 16.36 -0.50
C ASP A 102 5.49 17.62 -0.50
N GLU A 103 6.15 18.77 -0.49
CA GLU A 103 5.49 20.07 -0.42
C GLU A 103 4.64 20.36 -1.64
N ASP A 104 4.96 19.74 -2.77
CA ASP A 104 4.23 19.95 -4.02
C ASP A 104 3.04 19.02 -4.16
N GLY A 105 2.78 18.20 -3.16
CA GLY A 105 1.68 17.25 -3.20
C GLY A 105 2.00 16.00 -4.01
N LYS A 106 3.28 15.67 -4.17
CA LYS A 106 3.69 14.44 -4.84
C LYS A 106 3.83 13.32 -3.82
N VAL A 107 3.23 12.19 -4.12
CA VAL A 107 3.22 11.02 -3.25
C VAL A 107 4.25 10.02 -3.75
N TYR A 108 5.12 9.59 -2.86
CA TYR A 108 6.17 8.62 -3.15
C TYR A 108 6.04 7.42 -2.24
N VAL A 109 6.31 6.24 -2.79
CA VAL A 109 6.44 5.03 -1.99
C VAL A 109 7.93 4.79 -1.77
N VAL A 110 8.28 4.57 -0.53
CA VAL A 110 9.67 4.39 -0.11
C VAL A 110 9.89 2.91 0.10
N CYS A 111 10.70 2.32 -0.72
CA CYS A 111 10.95 0.87 -0.69
C CYS A 111 12.29 0.52 -0.04
#